data_9ab2d8798377aae1a98d505fb977e06b
#
_entry.id   9ab2d8798377aae1a98d505fb977e06b
#
_cell.length_a   1.000
_cell.length_b   1.000
_cell.length_c   1.000
_cell.angle_alpha   90.00
_cell.angle_beta   90.00
_cell.angle_gamma   90.00
#
_symmetry.space_group_name_H-M   'P 1'
#
loop_
_entity.id
_entity.type
_entity.pdbx_description
1 polymer ?
#
loop_
_entity_poly.entity_id
_entity_poly.type
_entity_poly.pdbx_seq_one_letter_code
_entity_poly.pdbx_strand_id
1 'polypeptide(L)'
;MLGLDYAEQLKQKEAAVRKLVGKYGPVAPIRGAENPCHYRNKVISTFAAGPGGKLVSGIYAAGTHKVLPVESCLLQDEVLDTVMQAVRAAASTCRFQPYNEDKGTGLLRHCLLRRGVVSGQVMVGLVTAQPVLPGAKNFVRA
;
A
#
# COMPACT_ATOMS: atom_id res chain seq x y z
N MET A 1 -8.99 -7.08 -15.92
CA MET A 1 -7.82 -6.77 -16.80
C MET A 1 -6.55 -7.55 -16.43
N LEU A 2 -6.53 -8.27 -15.30
CA LEU A 2 -5.45 -9.21 -14.99
C LEU A 2 -5.45 -10.33 -16.01
N GLY A 3 -4.31 -10.59 -16.67
CA GLY A 3 -4.17 -11.60 -17.72
C GLY A 3 -4.23 -11.08 -19.17
N LEU A 4 -4.48 -9.78 -19.38
CA LEU A 4 -4.36 -9.18 -20.70
C LEU A 4 -2.95 -8.59 -20.91
N ASP A 5 -2.44 -8.73 -22.11
CA ASP A 5 -1.26 -7.99 -22.54
C ASP A 5 -1.44 -6.48 -22.38
N TYR A 6 -0.35 -5.74 -22.06
CA TYR A 6 -0.43 -4.32 -21.77
C TYR A 6 -0.93 -3.49 -22.96
N ALA A 7 -0.51 -3.85 -24.18
CA ALA A 7 -1.00 -3.18 -25.39
C ALA A 7 -2.52 -3.35 -25.56
N GLU A 8 -3.05 -4.53 -25.26
CA GLU A 8 -4.49 -4.78 -25.32
C GLU A 8 -5.25 -4.03 -24.21
N GLN A 9 -4.66 -3.91 -23.00
CA GLN A 9 -5.22 -3.07 -21.93
C GLN A 9 -5.33 -1.60 -22.36
N LEU A 10 -4.31 -1.07 -23.05
CA LEU A 10 -4.32 0.29 -23.58
C LEU A 10 -5.42 0.49 -24.62
N LYS A 11 -5.59 -0.43 -25.58
CA LYS A 11 -6.66 -0.39 -26.57
C LYS A 11 -8.05 -0.35 -25.94
N GLN A 12 -8.29 -1.21 -24.95
CA GLN A 12 -9.58 -1.26 -24.25
C GLN A 12 -9.86 0.02 -23.47
N LYS A 13 -8.86 0.59 -22.79
CA LYS A 13 -8.98 1.86 -22.09
C LYS A 13 -9.27 3.02 -23.05
N GLU A 14 -8.56 3.08 -24.17
CA GLU A 14 -8.79 4.11 -25.20
C GLU A 14 -10.19 4.00 -25.80
N ALA A 15 -10.64 2.79 -26.14
CA ALA A 15 -11.98 2.56 -26.66
C ALA A 15 -13.07 2.99 -25.64
N ALA A 16 -12.88 2.68 -24.37
CA ALA A 16 -13.79 3.10 -23.32
C ALA A 16 -13.89 4.63 -23.20
N VAL A 17 -12.75 5.34 -23.20
CA VAL A 17 -12.73 6.80 -23.18
C VAL A 17 -13.38 7.39 -24.43
N ARG A 18 -13.06 6.89 -25.62
CA ARG A 18 -13.69 7.32 -26.88
C ARG A 18 -15.21 7.16 -26.87
N LYS A 19 -15.70 6.05 -26.32
CA LYS A 19 -17.15 5.80 -26.18
C LYS A 19 -17.82 6.81 -25.26
N LEU A 20 -17.16 7.23 -24.17
CA LEU A 20 -17.73 8.14 -23.18
C LEU A 20 -17.70 9.60 -23.65
N VAL A 21 -16.58 10.08 -24.18
CA VAL A 21 -16.35 11.50 -24.42
C VAL A 21 -16.19 11.87 -25.90
N GLY A 22 -16.06 10.91 -26.82
CA GLY A 22 -15.84 11.14 -28.24
C GLY A 22 -16.94 11.96 -28.93
N LYS A 23 -18.16 11.98 -28.38
CA LYS A 23 -19.28 12.82 -28.85
C LYS A 23 -19.07 14.32 -28.58
N TYR A 24 -18.14 14.68 -27.71
CA TYR A 24 -17.86 16.06 -27.34
C TYR A 24 -16.64 16.66 -28.06
N GLY A 25 -15.81 15.81 -28.69
CA GLY A 25 -14.63 16.24 -29.42
C GLY A 25 -13.65 15.10 -29.70
N PRO A 26 -12.53 15.38 -30.39
CA PRO A 26 -11.52 14.40 -30.71
C PRO A 26 -10.81 13.89 -29.45
N VAL A 27 -10.59 12.58 -29.37
CA VAL A 27 -9.84 11.94 -28.28
C VAL A 27 -8.44 11.61 -28.80
N ALA A 28 -7.42 12.16 -28.16
CA ALA A 28 -6.03 11.86 -28.47
C ALA A 28 -5.70 10.38 -28.17
N PRO A 29 -4.72 9.80 -28.86
CA PRO A 29 -4.25 8.44 -28.54
C PRO A 29 -3.79 8.31 -27.10
N ILE A 30 -4.06 7.15 -26.49
CA ILE A 30 -3.63 6.86 -25.13
C ILE A 30 -2.11 6.83 -25.03
N ARG A 31 -1.56 7.42 -23.98
CA ARG A 31 -0.14 7.28 -23.62
C ARG A 31 0.01 6.21 -22.56
N GLY A 32 0.73 5.14 -22.87
CA GLY A 32 1.09 4.10 -21.92
C GLY A 32 2.25 4.52 -21.03
N ALA A 33 2.39 3.88 -19.87
CA ALA A 33 3.59 3.97 -19.05
C ALA A 33 4.71 3.13 -19.70
N GLU A 34 5.96 3.58 -19.61
CA GLU A 34 7.12 2.80 -20.07
C GLU A 34 7.26 1.50 -19.26
N ASN A 35 7.11 1.60 -17.94
CA ASN A 35 7.00 0.45 -17.06
C ASN A 35 5.66 0.46 -16.33
N PRO A 36 4.74 -0.47 -16.63
CA PRO A 36 3.43 -0.53 -15.99
C PRO A 36 3.46 -1.21 -14.61
N CYS A 37 4.63 -1.69 -14.15
CA CYS A 37 4.83 -2.28 -12.84
C CYS A 37 5.64 -1.35 -11.93
N HIS A 38 5.51 -1.53 -10.61
CA HIS A 38 6.29 -0.86 -9.56
C HIS A 38 6.31 0.68 -9.63
N TYR A 39 5.27 1.30 -10.24
CA TYR A 39 5.18 2.76 -10.42
C TYR A 39 4.56 3.49 -9.22
N ARG A 40 3.94 2.77 -8.29
CA ARG A 40 3.21 3.37 -7.16
C ARG A 40 4.17 3.72 -6.04
N ASN A 41 4.45 5.00 -5.87
CA ASN A 41 5.39 5.54 -4.89
C ASN A 41 4.75 5.97 -3.56
N LYS A 42 3.45 5.70 -3.34
CA LYS A 42 2.73 5.92 -2.08
C LYS A 42 1.90 4.69 -1.73
N VAL A 43 2.05 4.21 -0.51
CA VAL A 43 1.38 3.03 0.03
C VAL A 43 0.76 3.35 1.38
N ILE A 44 -0.44 2.85 1.62
CA ILE A 44 -1.05 2.78 2.95
C ILE A 44 -1.31 1.30 3.20
N SER A 45 -0.69 0.76 4.24
CA SER A 45 -0.85 -0.63 4.66
C SER A 45 -1.48 -0.68 6.04
N THR A 46 -2.43 -1.57 6.25
CA THR A 46 -3.14 -1.76 7.52
C THR A 46 -2.48 -2.90 8.29
N PHE A 47 -2.22 -2.70 9.59
CA PHE A 47 -1.74 -3.75 10.47
C PHE A 47 -2.88 -4.63 10.96
N ALA A 48 -2.62 -5.92 11.10
CA ALA A 48 -3.56 -6.88 11.68
C ALA A 48 -2.84 -8.03 12.37
N ALA A 49 -3.58 -8.77 13.21
CA ALA A 49 -3.13 -10.04 13.74
C ALA A 49 -3.37 -11.13 12.69
N GLY A 50 -2.29 -11.77 12.25
CA GLY A 50 -2.31 -12.94 11.40
C GLY A 50 -2.37 -14.25 12.18
N PRO A 51 -2.19 -15.38 11.49
CA PRO A 51 -2.14 -16.70 12.13
C PRO A 51 -1.09 -16.77 13.26
N GLY A 52 -1.47 -17.40 14.37
CA GLY A 52 -0.60 -17.50 15.54
C GLY A 52 -0.28 -16.18 16.24
N GLY A 53 -1.04 -15.11 16.00
CA GLY A 53 -0.80 -13.78 16.58
C GLY A 53 0.36 -13.00 15.93
N LYS A 54 0.91 -13.48 14.81
CA LYS A 54 1.95 -12.78 14.06
C LYS A 54 1.43 -11.44 13.54
N LEU A 55 2.21 -10.36 13.69
CA LEU A 55 1.88 -9.08 13.08
C LEU A 55 1.97 -9.18 11.55
N VAL A 56 0.90 -8.89 10.86
CA VAL A 56 0.84 -8.80 9.40
C VAL A 56 0.43 -7.40 8.96
N SER A 57 0.68 -7.08 7.70
CA SER A 57 0.24 -5.82 7.10
C SER A 57 -0.25 -6.04 5.67
N GLY A 58 -1.22 -5.24 5.25
CA GLY A 58 -1.82 -5.41 3.93
C GLY A 58 -2.98 -4.45 3.69
N ILE A 59 -3.94 -4.89 2.92
CA ILE A 59 -5.13 -4.12 2.53
C ILE A 59 -6.40 -4.78 3.07
N TYR A 60 -7.44 -4.00 3.32
CA TYR A 60 -8.73 -4.58 3.65
C TYR A 60 -9.34 -5.32 2.46
N ALA A 61 -9.90 -6.50 2.72
CA ALA A 61 -10.82 -7.13 1.79
C ALA A 61 -12.06 -6.22 1.63
N ALA A 62 -12.52 -6.07 0.40
CA ALA A 62 -13.60 -5.14 0.07
C ALA A 62 -14.84 -5.35 0.98
N GLY A 63 -15.32 -4.26 1.58
CA GLY A 63 -16.49 -4.25 2.47
C GLY A 63 -16.29 -4.94 3.81
N THR A 64 -15.06 -5.19 4.24
CA THR A 64 -14.76 -5.88 5.51
C THR A 64 -13.60 -5.22 6.26
N HIS A 65 -13.43 -5.55 7.56
CA HIS A 65 -12.23 -5.25 8.33
C HIS A 65 -11.16 -6.36 8.25
N LYS A 66 -11.36 -7.38 7.42
CA LYS A 66 -10.38 -8.45 7.21
C LYS A 66 -9.20 -7.92 6.39
N VAL A 67 -8.00 -7.97 6.95
CA VAL A 67 -6.77 -7.61 6.24
C VAL A 67 -6.27 -8.79 5.43
N LEU A 68 -6.05 -8.56 4.14
CA LEU A 68 -5.33 -9.47 3.25
C LEU A 68 -3.84 -9.10 3.32
N PRO A 69 -2.98 -10.01 3.83
CA PRO A 69 -1.55 -9.73 3.92
C PRO A 69 -0.93 -9.49 2.53
N VAL A 70 -0.07 -8.48 2.43
CA VAL A 70 0.69 -8.16 1.22
C VAL A 70 2.17 -8.15 1.58
N GLU A 71 2.93 -9.07 1.01
CA GLU A 71 4.39 -9.16 1.18
C GLU A 71 5.11 -8.42 0.04
N SER A 72 4.58 -8.53 -1.18
CA SER A 72 5.05 -7.79 -2.35
C SER A 72 3.86 -7.45 -3.26
N CYS A 73 4.00 -6.41 -4.07
CA CYS A 73 2.95 -5.97 -4.98
C CYS A 73 3.54 -5.51 -6.30
N LEU A 74 3.04 -6.04 -7.41
CA LEU A 74 3.48 -5.64 -8.77
C LEU A 74 3.25 -4.15 -9.08
N LEU A 75 2.41 -3.46 -8.33
CA LEU A 75 2.14 -2.04 -8.55
C LEU A 75 2.99 -1.12 -7.65
N GLN A 76 3.36 -1.60 -6.46
CA GLN A 76 4.11 -0.81 -5.48
C GLN A 76 5.59 -0.80 -5.83
N ASP A 77 6.25 0.32 -5.56
CA ASP A 77 7.71 0.42 -5.62
C ASP A 77 8.34 -0.63 -4.67
N GLU A 78 9.26 -1.43 -5.16
CA GLU A 78 9.89 -2.55 -4.43
C GLU A 78 10.60 -2.10 -3.15
N VAL A 79 11.14 -0.88 -3.15
CA VAL A 79 11.74 -0.29 -1.94
C VAL A 79 10.69 -0.09 -0.86
N LEU A 80 9.46 0.28 -1.22
CA LEU A 80 8.37 0.42 -0.24
C LEU A 80 7.92 -0.93 0.33
N ASP A 81 7.95 -2.01 -0.46
CA ASP A 81 7.70 -3.36 0.04
C ASP A 81 8.76 -3.77 1.06
N THR A 82 10.05 -3.52 0.76
CA THR A 82 11.17 -3.79 1.67
C THR A 82 11.06 -2.98 2.97
N VAL A 83 10.78 -1.68 2.87
CA VAL A 83 10.60 -0.81 4.04
C VAL A 83 9.39 -1.26 4.88
N MET A 84 8.29 -1.69 4.26
CA MET A 84 7.13 -2.20 5.00
C MET A 84 7.47 -3.47 5.79
N GLN A 85 8.26 -4.36 5.22
CA GLN A 85 8.75 -5.56 5.92
C GLN A 85 9.63 -5.18 7.14
N ALA A 86 10.54 -4.21 6.98
CA ALA A 86 11.38 -3.70 8.08
C ALA A 86 10.54 -3.05 9.19
N VAL A 87 9.57 -2.20 8.83
CA VAL A 87 8.63 -1.58 9.80
C VAL A 87 7.87 -2.64 10.58
N ARG A 88 7.40 -3.69 9.92
CA ARG A 88 6.69 -4.80 10.55
C ARG A 88 7.58 -5.61 11.50
N ALA A 89 8.84 -5.85 11.12
CA ALA A 89 9.82 -6.53 11.97
C ALA A 89 10.13 -5.71 13.22
N ALA A 90 10.41 -4.40 13.08
CA ALA A 90 10.66 -3.49 14.19
C ALA A 90 9.45 -3.39 15.13
N ALA A 91 8.23 -3.29 14.59
CA ALA A 91 7.01 -3.27 15.37
C ALA A 91 6.80 -4.57 16.16
N SER A 92 7.12 -5.72 15.58
CA SER A 92 7.08 -7.02 16.24
C SER A 92 8.11 -7.11 17.37
N THR A 93 9.34 -6.66 17.15
CA THR A 93 10.40 -6.57 18.18
C THR A 93 9.96 -5.70 19.36
N CYS A 94 9.30 -4.59 19.09
CA CYS A 94 8.72 -3.71 20.12
C CYS A 94 7.41 -4.24 20.72
N ARG A 95 6.93 -5.40 20.29
CA ARG A 95 5.67 -6.04 20.74
C ARG A 95 4.45 -5.13 20.56
N PHE A 96 4.44 -4.29 19.55
CA PHE A 96 3.30 -3.46 19.25
C PHE A 96 2.12 -4.31 18.75
N GLN A 97 0.96 -4.07 19.35
CA GLN A 97 -0.26 -4.79 19.00
C GLN A 97 -0.97 -4.08 17.84
N PRO A 98 -1.44 -4.81 16.80
CA PRO A 98 -2.27 -4.23 15.78
C PRO A 98 -3.61 -3.78 16.39
N TYR A 99 -4.17 -2.69 15.87
CA TYR A 99 -5.48 -2.23 16.30
C TYR A 99 -6.58 -3.13 15.75
N ASN A 100 -7.50 -3.51 16.62
CA ASN A 100 -8.70 -4.26 16.27
C ASN A 100 -9.89 -3.29 16.25
N GLU A 101 -10.42 -3.02 15.05
CA GLU A 101 -11.53 -2.07 14.86
C GLU A 101 -12.81 -2.51 15.55
N ASP A 102 -13.08 -3.83 15.63
CA ASP A 102 -14.30 -4.37 16.23
C ASP A 102 -14.27 -4.30 17.77
N LYS A 103 -13.07 -4.44 18.35
CA LYS A 103 -12.86 -4.42 19.81
C LYS A 103 -12.41 -3.06 20.34
N GLY A 104 -12.00 -2.14 19.48
CA GLY A 104 -11.45 -0.85 19.89
C GLY A 104 -10.13 -0.94 20.65
N THR A 105 -9.32 -2.00 20.47
CA THR A 105 -8.10 -2.27 21.23
C THR A 105 -6.89 -2.44 20.34
N GLY A 106 -5.70 -2.14 20.87
CA GLY A 106 -4.43 -2.21 20.15
C GLY A 106 -3.84 -0.83 19.90
N LEU A 107 -2.70 -0.79 19.22
CA LEU A 107 -1.91 0.44 19.01
C LEU A 107 -1.80 0.80 17.53
N LEU A 108 -1.28 -0.12 16.69
CA LEU A 108 -0.95 0.16 15.30
C LEU A 108 -2.16 0.00 14.38
N ARG A 109 -2.56 1.07 13.69
CA ARG A 109 -3.63 1.04 12.71
C ARG A 109 -3.08 0.90 11.29
N HIS A 110 -2.29 1.89 10.85
CA HIS A 110 -1.78 1.92 9.47
C HIS A 110 -0.32 2.36 9.43
N CYS A 111 0.34 1.99 8.34
CA CYS A 111 1.62 2.55 7.93
C CYS A 111 1.44 3.26 6.59
N LEU A 112 1.83 4.53 6.55
CA LEU A 112 1.92 5.33 5.34
C LEU A 112 3.37 5.36 4.89
N LEU A 113 3.65 4.88 3.68
CA LEU A 113 4.96 4.95 3.05
C LEU A 113 4.88 5.84 1.82
N ARG A 114 5.90 6.66 1.61
CA ARG A 114 6.03 7.46 0.41
C ARG A 114 7.50 7.58 0.02
N ARG A 115 7.82 7.29 -1.25
CA ARG A 115 9.15 7.44 -1.81
C ARG A 115 9.20 8.66 -2.72
N GLY A 116 10.22 9.50 -2.54
CA GLY A 116 10.57 10.55 -3.49
C GLY A 116 11.29 9.94 -4.67
N VAL A 117 10.69 9.99 -5.87
CA VAL A 117 11.26 9.35 -7.07
C VAL A 117 12.64 9.91 -7.42
N VAL A 118 12.83 11.23 -7.29
CA VAL A 118 14.10 11.90 -7.61
C VAL A 118 15.10 11.79 -6.46
N SER A 119 14.66 12.02 -5.21
CA SER A 119 15.55 12.04 -4.04
C SER A 119 15.90 10.63 -3.52
N GLY A 120 15.12 9.62 -3.86
CA GLY A 120 15.23 8.26 -3.30
C GLY A 120 14.82 8.15 -1.83
N GLN A 121 14.52 9.26 -1.16
CA GLN A 121 14.15 9.28 0.25
C GLN A 121 12.81 8.61 0.49
N VAL A 122 12.68 7.90 1.61
CA VAL A 122 11.43 7.26 2.02
C VAL A 122 10.91 7.91 3.30
N MET A 123 9.65 8.34 3.25
CA MET A 123 8.90 8.78 4.42
C MET A 123 8.12 7.59 4.98
N VAL A 124 8.23 7.40 6.29
CA VAL A 124 7.45 6.41 7.05
C VAL A 124 6.57 7.14 8.05
N GLY A 125 5.26 6.97 7.96
CA GLY A 125 4.27 7.50 8.91
C GLY A 125 3.49 6.36 9.55
N LEU A 126 3.48 6.30 10.89
CA LEU A 126 2.64 5.37 11.62
C LEU A 126 1.35 6.06 12.07
N VAL A 127 0.21 5.42 11.81
CA VAL A 127 -1.08 5.80 12.38
C VAL A 127 -1.35 4.91 13.58
N THR A 128 -1.48 5.53 14.75
CA THR A 128 -1.67 4.85 16.03
C THR A 128 -3.01 5.23 16.66
N ALA A 129 -3.56 4.33 17.48
CA ALA A 129 -4.78 4.59 18.25
C ALA A 129 -4.51 5.48 19.49
N GLN A 130 -3.24 5.73 19.82
CA GLN A 130 -2.82 6.55 20.94
C GLN A 130 -1.92 7.69 20.45
N PRO A 131 -1.95 8.87 21.08
CA PRO A 131 -1.19 10.03 20.65
C PRO A 131 0.33 9.88 20.84
N VAL A 132 0.76 8.94 21.68
CA VAL A 132 2.18 8.67 21.96
C VAL A 132 2.52 7.25 21.56
N LEU A 133 3.60 7.07 20.80
CA LEU A 133 4.14 5.76 20.46
C LEU A 133 5.06 5.29 21.61
N PRO A 134 4.66 4.26 22.40
CA PRO A 134 5.50 3.74 23.47
C PRO A 134 6.83 3.22 22.90
N GLY A 135 7.95 3.59 23.53
CA GLY A 135 9.26 3.12 23.11
C GLY A 135 9.68 3.57 21.70
N ALA A 136 9.21 4.72 21.23
CA ALA A 136 9.52 5.26 19.88
C ALA A 136 11.01 5.23 19.54
N LYS A 137 11.91 5.55 20.51
CA LYS A 137 13.37 5.50 20.31
C LYS A 137 13.86 4.08 20.00
N ASN A 138 13.31 3.07 20.63
CA ASN A 138 13.67 1.67 20.39
C ASN A 138 13.16 1.21 19.03
N PHE A 139 11.94 1.59 18.67
CA PHE A 139 11.35 1.29 17.36
C PHE A 139 12.19 1.88 16.20
N VAL A 140 12.68 3.12 16.34
CA VAL A 140 13.50 3.77 15.30
C VAL A 140 14.90 3.14 15.18
N ARG A 141 15.39 2.49 16.23
CA ARG A 141 16.70 1.82 16.25
C ARG A 141 16.67 0.36 15.81
N ALA A 142 15.50 -0.26 15.86
CA ALA A 142 15.28 -1.67 15.47
C ALA A 142 15.21 -1.82 13.95
#